data_9eb0873540e27e1550273a55008cfb23
#
_entry.id   9eb0873540e27e1550273a55008cfb23
#
_cell.length_a   1.000
_cell.length_b   1.000
_cell.length_c   1.000
_cell.angle_alpha   90.00
_cell.angle_beta   90.00
_cell.angle_gamma   90.00
#
_symmetry.space_group_name_H-M   'P 1'
#
loop_
_entity.id
_entity.type
_entity.pdbx_description
1 polymer ?
#
loop_
_entity_poly.entity_id
_entity_poly.type
_entity_poly.pdbx_seq_one_letter_code
_entity_poly.pdbx_strand_id
1 'polypeptide(L)'
;MTKKIYFILAFVLVFACRKGENIEPDFYSCNLNFTDSSSANQDDSKYRSLLTDMTSSGVVGVTMSVYRQHSGIWLGASGMADLHNNIGMKSCNITRVGSTVKMLTATTVLKLMEEGKLSLEDKIADYLQGDVIDKIENADKATIRQLLQHSSGIYNYIQNLKFQTASLNDLIREWKPDDLLKYAYHKKAYFEPGEDVRYSNTGYILLGLLIEKIEGKPFYKVFEEKIFDPLGMDMTSFAAEDHVPDGIVRGYIDLYSNLQVIESTYFSGWDYYTADGGLISNPYDLNGFFRALMGGQIINSNSLDEMLTWKTPGDLDPDFYDIHFGLGIFKIDTPEGIAYMHSGDAIGYYANMIFFPDDSTTIVYAVNSNYGKIDRFVSTQEAMDKIMSTVKE
;
A
#
# COMPACT_ATOMS: atom_id res chain seq x y z
N MET A 1 -3.18 -82.63 13.91
CA MET A 1 -3.86 -81.47 13.41
C MET A 1 -3.68 -80.28 14.35
N THR A 2 -2.66 -79.49 14.13
CA THR A 2 -2.26 -78.36 15.00
C THR A 2 -2.89 -77.05 14.42
N LYS A 3 -3.86 -76.50 15.13
CA LYS A 3 -4.45 -75.16 14.78
C LYS A 3 -3.45 -74.06 15.19
N LYS A 4 -2.96 -73.32 14.19
CA LYS A 4 -2.21 -72.11 14.41
C LYS A 4 -3.21 -70.97 14.64
N ILE A 5 -3.12 -70.35 15.84
CA ILE A 5 -3.90 -69.15 16.18
C ILE A 5 -3.02 -67.95 15.78
N TYR A 6 -3.49 -67.12 14.86
CA TYR A 6 -2.87 -65.85 14.50
C TYR A 6 -3.41 -64.78 15.42
N PHE A 7 -2.54 -64.19 16.25
CA PHE A 7 -2.84 -62.96 17.00
C PHE A 7 -2.64 -61.77 16.04
N ILE A 8 -3.73 -61.10 15.71
CA ILE A 8 -3.69 -59.80 15.02
C ILE A 8 -3.53 -58.72 16.10
N LEU A 9 -2.33 -58.14 16.19
CA LEU A 9 -2.07 -56.98 17.02
C LEU A 9 -2.62 -55.76 16.29
N ALA A 10 -3.81 -55.26 16.71
CA ALA A 10 -4.34 -53.99 16.25
C ALA A 10 -3.54 -52.87 16.91
N PHE A 11 -2.69 -52.19 16.14
CA PHE A 11 -2.03 -50.97 16.54
C PHE A 11 -3.05 -49.84 16.46
N VAL A 12 -3.63 -49.45 17.59
CA VAL A 12 -4.45 -48.22 17.70
C VAL A 12 -3.48 -47.06 17.75
N LEU A 13 -3.30 -46.37 16.61
CA LEU A 13 -2.66 -45.07 16.55
C LEU A 13 -3.59 -44.07 17.21
N VAL A 14 -3.38 -43.80 18.49
CA VAL A 14 -3.97 -42.63 19.16
C VAL A 14 -3.26 -41.40 18.62
N PHE A 15 -3.85 -40.77 17.63
CA PHE A 15 -3.55 -39.40 17.32
C PHE A 15 -4.02 -38.53 18.50
N ALA A 16 -3.17 -38.31 19.47
CA ALA A 16 -3.34 -37.24 20.41
C ALA A 16 -3.25 -35.95 19.60
N CYS A 17 -4.41 -35.30 19.31
CA CYS A 17 -4.41 -33.87 19.04
C CYS A 17 -3.79 -33.23 20.29
N ARG A 18 -2.49 -32.99 20.26
CA ARG A 18 -1.91 -31.99 21.13
C ARG A 18 -2.62 -30.70 20.74
N LYS A 19 -3.42 -30.12 21.63
CA LYS A 19 -3.68 -28.68 21.62
C LYS A 19 -2.28 -28.08 21.48
N GLY A 20 -2.02 -27.47 20.31
CA GLY A 20 -0.79 -26.72 20.14
C GLY A 20 -0.68 -25.78 21.35
N GLU A 21 0.44 -25.80 22.03
CA GLU A 21 0.78 -24.69 22.90
C GLU A 21 0.56 -23.46 22.04
N ASN A 22 -0.16 -22.47 22.58
CA ASN A 22 -0.24 -21.14 21.98
C ASN A 22 1.19 -20.60 22.01
N ILE A 23 1.97 -20.93 20.99
CA ILE A 23 3.22 -20.24 20.71
C ILE A 23 2.73 -18.90 20.22
N GLU A 24 2.78 -17.86 21.09
CA GLU A 24 2.76 -16.49 20.57
C GLU A 24 3.90 -16.43 19.54
N PRO A 25 3.59 -16.26 18.27
CA PRO A 25 4.66 -16.18 17.29
C PRO A 25 5.50 -14.95 17.67
N ASP A 26 6.80 -15.13 17.89
CA ASP A 26 7.77 -14.04 18.14
C ASP A 26 7.70 -12.95 17.07
N PHE A 27 7.05 -13.24 15.94
CA PHE A 27 6.80 -12.41 14.77
C PHE A 27 6.00 -11.13 15.04
N TYR A 28 5.17 -11.10 16.08
CA TYR A 28 4.44 -9.90 16.44
C TYR A 28 5.18 -9.02 17.46
N SER A 29 6.44 -9.34 17.77
CA SER A 29 7.27 -8.50 18.62
C SER A 29 7.73 -7.26 17.87
N CYS A 30 7.56 -6.09 18.49
CA CYS A 30 8.14 -4.86 17.98
C CYS A 30 9.64 -4.83 18.26
N ASN A 31 10.47 -5.03 17.24
CA ASN A 31 11.92 -4.87 17.34
C ASN A 31 12.40 -3.41 17.24
N LEU A 32 11.48 -2.46 17.16
CA LEU A 32 11.84 -1.05 17.23
C LEU A 32 12.34 -0.77 18.65
N ASN A 33 13.52 -0.18 18.78
CA ASN A 33 14.05 0.38 20.04
C ASN A 33 13.16 1.54 20.58
N PHE A 34 11.90 1.58 20.14
CA PHE A 34 10.88 2.44 20.67
C PHE A 34 10.34 1.79 21.94
N THR A 35 10.81 2.25 23.06
CA THR A 35 9.94 2.29 24.22
C THR A 35 8.71 3.04 23.77
N ASP A 36 7.52 2.50 24.02
CA ASP A 36 6.25 3.16 23.77
C ASP A 36 6.22 4.47 24.58
N SER A 37 6.92 5.49 24.08
CA SER A 37 6.96 6.83 24.66
C SER A 37 5.72 7.63 24.28
N SER A 38 4.79 7.03 23.56
CA SER A 38 3.54 7.64 23.11
C SER A 38 2.73 8.18 24.30
N SER A 39 2.75 7.50 25.43
CA SER A 39 2.05 7.95 26.66
C SER A 39 2.56 9.28 27.22
N ALA A 40 3.75 9.73 26.83
CA ALA A 40 4.28 11.04 27.20
C ALA A 40 3.84 12.16 26.23
N ASN A 41 3.23 11.82 25.09
CA ASN A 41 2.70 12.79 24.14
C ASN A 41 1.41 13.42 24.72
N GLN A 42 1.29 14.74 24.67
CA GLN A 42 0.15 15.47 25.24
C GLN A 42 -1.19 15.06 24.59
N ASP A 43 -1.18 14.60 23.34
CA ASP A 43 -2.34 14.19 22.56
C ASP A 43 -2.61 12.68 22.61
N ASP A 44 -1.84 11.89 23.40
CA ASP A 44 -1.92 10.42 23.45
C ASP A 44 -3.35 9.94 23.72
N SER A 45 -4.03 10.52 24.71
CA SER A 45 -5.40 10.13 25.05
C SER A 45 -6.38 10.35 23.90
N LYS A 46 -6.24 11.45 23.19
CA LYS A 46 -7.08 11.82 22.03
C LYS A 46 -6.87 10.84 20.87
N TYR A 47 -5.62 10.55 20.53
CA TYR A 47 -5.31 9.63 19.44
C TYR A 47 -5.70 8.18 19.79
N ARG A 48 -5.49 7.73 21.01
CA ARG A 48 -5.95 6.40 21.44
C ARG A 48 -7.49 6.28 21.43
N SER A 49 -8.20 7.34 21.77
CA SER A 49 -9.68 7.37 21.67
C SER A 49 -10.12 7.19 20.21
N LEU A 50 -9.48 7.91 19.27
CA LEU A 50 -9.76 7.77 17.83
C LEU A 50 -9.57 6.31 17.36
N LEU A 51 -8.44 5.68 17.70
CA LEU A 51 -8.20 4.29 17.31
C LEU A 51 -9.19 3.32 17.93
N THR A 52 -9.58 3.56 19.19
CA THR A 52 -10.59 2.76 19.88
C THR A 52 -11.97 2.92 19.24
N ASP A 53 -12.34 4.13 18.83
CA ASP A 53 -13.58 4.38 18.09
C ASP A 53 -13.62 3.60 16.76
N MET A 54 -12.51 3.61 16.01
CA MET A 54 -12.41 2.85 14.75
C MET A 54 -12.63 1.35 14.99
N THR A 55 -11.95 0.77 15.98
CA THR A 55 -12.08 -0.67 16.25
C THR A 55 -13.44 -1.02 16.85
N SER A 56 -14.03 -0.15 17.66
CA SER A 56 -15.39 -0.32 18.17
C SER A 56 -16.46 -0.24 17.08
N SER A 57 -16.15 0.43 15.97
CA SER A 57 -17.03 0.53 14.80
C SER A 57 -16.94 -0.69 13.87
N GLY A 58 -15.97 -1.59 14.09
CA GLY A 58 -15.83 -2.84 13.32
C GLY A 58 -14.51 -3.01 12.57
N VAL A 59 -13.60 -2.04 12.61
CA VAL A 59 -12.24 -2.22 12.11
C VAL A 59 -11.53 -3.25 12.98
N VAL A 60 -10.96 -4.30 12.38
CA VAL A 60 -10.35 -5.40 13.14
C VAL A 60 -9.14 -4.93 13.93
N GLY A 61 -8.24 -4.23 13.31
CA GLY A 61 -7.08 -3.66 13.94
C GLY A 61 -6.55 -2.45 13.16
N VAL A 62 -5.98 -1.50 13.87
CA VAL A 62 -5.43 -0.27 13.31
C VAL A 62 -4.11 0.07 13.99
N THR A 63 -3.15 0.51 13.17
CA THR A 63 -1.91 1.15 13.63
C THR A 63 -1.85 2.56 13.06
N MET A 64 -1.31 3.52 13.83
CA MET A 64 -1.19 4.91 13.37
C MET A 64 0.09 5.53 13.90
N SER A 65 0.71 6.36 13.07
CA SER A 65 1.76 7.30 13.47
C SER A 65 1.33 8.73 13.16
N VAL A 66 1.61 9.63 14.09
CA VAL A 66 1.40 11.06 13.93
C VAL A 66 2.70 11.78 14.25
N TYR A 67 3.16 12.60 13.33
CA TYR A 67 4.27 13.52 13.58
C TYR A 67 3.77 14.96 13.61
N ARG A 68 4.14 15.69 14.63
CA ARG A 68 3.97 17.15 14.71
C ARG A 68 5.30 17.80 15.14
N GLN A 69 5.63 18.91 14.55
CA GLN A 69 6.92 19.56 14.78
C GLN A 69 7.22 19.86 16.27
N HIS A 70 6.19 20.19 17.05
CA HIS A 70 6.34 20.57 18.46
C HIS A 70 6.30 19.38 19.43
N SER A 71 5.71 18.23 19.05
CA SER A 71 5.55 17.07 19.94
C SER A 71 6.28 15.81 19.45
N GLY A 72 6.93 15.87 18.28
CA GLY A 72 7.62 14.73 17.70
C GLY A 72 6.68 13.68 17.16
N ILE A 73 7.13 12.42 17.13
CA ILE A 73 6.36 11.29 16.61
C ILE A 73 5.59 10.61 17.75
N TRP A 74 4.33 10.33 17.50
CA TRP A 74 3.47 9.46 18.29
C TRP A 74 3.15 8.19 17.50
N LEU A 75 3.09 7.06 18.20
CA LEU A 75 2.71 5.76 17.65
C LEU A 75 1.64 5.13 18.52
N GLY A 76 0.62 4.54 17.89
CA GLY A 76 -0.43 3.83 18.60
C GLY A 76 -1.05 2.73 17.78
N ALA A 77 -1.76 1.84 18.49
CA ALA A 77 -2.52 0.76 17.88
C ALA A 77 -3.77 0.45 18.72
N SER A 78 -4.77 -0.13 18.06
CA SER A 78 -5.98 -0.66 18.70
C SER A 78 -6.49 -1.88 17.94
N GLY A 79 -7.25 -2.76 18.62
CA GLY A 79 -7.83 -3.95 18.02
C GLY A 79 -6.86 -5.12 17.91
N MET A 80 -7.05 -5.97 16.91
CA MET A 80 -6.42 -7.28 16.81
C MET A 80 -5.54 -7.41 15.57
N ALA A 81 -4.33 -7.93 15.77
CA ALA A 81 -3.43 -8.36 14.70
C ALA A 81 -3.84 -9.75 14.16
N ASP A 82 -4.39 -10.60 15.03
CA ASP A 82 -4.86 -11.93 14.70
C ASP A 82 -6.10 -12.26 15.55
N LEU A 83 -7.27 -12.30 14.91
CA LEU A 83 -8.54 -12.62 15.58
C LEU A 83 -8.59 -14.07 16.08
N HIS A 84 -8.04 -15.01 15.28
CA HIS A 84 -8.12 -16.43 15.59
C HIS A 84 -7.31 -16.77 16.85
N ASN A 85 -6.13 -16.19 16.96
CA ASN A 85 -5.21 -16.43 18.08
C ASN A 85 -5.35 -15.40 19.21
N ASN A 86 -6.29 -14.45 19.09
CA ASN A 86 -6.53 -13.37 20.05
C ASN A 86 -5.28 -12.53 20.34
N ILE A 87 -4.52 -12.19 19.29
CA ILE A 87 -3.29 -11.39 19.38
C ILE A 87 -3.63 -9.93 19.13
N GLY A 88 -3.33 -9.05 20.10
CA GLY A 88 -3.56 -7.61 19.97
C GLY A 88 -2.65 -6.94 18.94
N MET A 89 -3.16 -5.90 18.28
CA MET A 89 -2.39 -5.06 17.37
C MET A 89 -1.34 -4.25 18.15
N LYS A 90 -0.13 -4.15 17.59
CA LYS A 90 0.98 -3.33 18.11
C LYS A 90 1.33 -2.23 17.11
N SER A 91 1.83 -1.10 17.58
CA SER A 91 2.10 0.08 16.76
C SER A 91 3.15 -0.11 15.66
N CYS A 92 3.99 -1.12 15.79
CA CYS A 92 5.03 -1.47 14.80
C CYS A 92 4.64 -2.62 13.87
N ASN A 93 3.44 -3.18 14.01
CA ASN A 93 3.03 -4.29 13.15
C ASN A 93 3.04 -3.89 11.69
N ILE A 94 3.51 -4.80 10.84
CA ILE A 94 3.57 -4.62 9.39
C ILE A 94 2.27 -5.08 8.73
N THR A 95 1.88 -4.34 7.70
CA THR A 95 0.67 -4.59 6.89
C THR A 95 0.99 -4.44 5.42
N ARG A 96 0.11 -4.91 4.55
CA ARG A 96 0.13 -4.49 3.15
C ARG A 96 -0.42 -3.07 3.06
N VAL A 97 0.28 -2.24 2.30
CA VAL A 97 -0.02 -0.81 2.21
C VAL A 97 -0.41 -0.36 0.79
N GLY A 98 -0.56 -1.35 -0.11
CA GLY A 98 -1.12 -1.17 -1.45
C GLY A 98 -0.49 -0.02 -2.23
N SER A 99 -1.33 0.79 -2.84
CA SER A 99 -0.92 1.87 -3.76
C SER A 99 -0.08 3.00 -3.14
N THR A 100 0.15 3.03 -1.82
CA THR A 100 1.11 3.97 -1.23
C THR A 100 2.51 3.81 -1.82
N VAL A 101 2.84 2.62 -2.35
CA VAL A 101 4.09 2.34 -3.08
C VAL A 101 4.30 3.26 -4.27
N LYS A 102 3.25 3.84 -4.85
CA LYS A 102 3.37 4.72 -6.02
C LYS A 102 4.20 5.97 -5.73
N MET A 103 4.17 6.45 -4.49
CA MET A 103 5.09 7.52 -4.07
C MET A 103 6.55 7.06 -4.11
N LEU A 104 6.85 5.83 -3.72
CA LEU A 104 8.22 5.27 -3.77
C LEU A 104 8.65 5.03 -5.22
N THR A 105 7.74 4.52 -6.06
CA THR A 105 7.98 4.35 -7.50
C THR A 105 8.32 5.69 -8.16
N ALA A 106 7.52 6.72 -7.88
CA ALA A 106 7.74 8.07 -8.40
C ALA A 106 9.05 8.67 -7.87
N THR A 107 9.32 8.54 -6.58
CA THR A 107 10.58 8.98 -5.96
C THR A 107 11.79 8.30 -6.61
N THR A 108 11.70 7.00 -6.89
CA THR A 108 12.77 6.25 -7.56
C THR A 108 13.01 6.76 -8.98
N VAL A 109 11.94 6.98 -9.76
CA VAL A 109 12.05 7.54 -11.11
C VAL A 109 12.69 8.94 -11.08
N LEU A 110 12.30 9.79 -10.13
CA LEU A 110 12.90 11.11 -9.96
C LEU A 110 14.39 11.04 -9.57
N LYS A 111 14.79 10.07 -8.74
CA LYS A 111 16.21 9.82 -8.47
C LYS A 111 16.98 9.39 -9.71
N LEU A 112 16.39 8.54 -10.55
CA LEU A 112 17.01 8.16 -11.85
C LEU A 112 17.12 9.36 -12.80
N MET A 113 16.17 10.27 -12.76
CA MET A 113 16.25 11.55 -13.48
C MET A 113 17.42 12.41 -12.96
N GLU A 114 17.58 12.54 -11.64
CA GLU A 114 18.71 13.26 -11.02
C GLU A 114 20.07 12.66 -11.38
N GLU A 115 20.11 11.33 -11.56
CA GLU A 115 21.29 10.59 -12.00
C GLU A 115 21.55 10.75 -13.52
N GLY A 116 20.69 11.47 -14.24
CA GLY A 116 20.81 11.69 -15.70
C GLY A 116 20.52 10.43 -16.53
N LYS A 117 19.83 9.44 -15.98
CA LYS A 117 19.52 8.16 -16.65
C LYS A 117 18.25 8.23 -17.51
N LEU A 118 17.39 9.20 -17.25
CA LEU A 118 16.16 9.48 -17.99
C LEU A 118 15.78 10.95 -17.89
N SER A 119 14.84 11.38 -18.75
CA SER A 119 14.09 12.63 -18.63
C SER A 119 12.61 12.32 -18.43
N LEU A 120 11.90 13.14 -17.66
CA LEU A 120 10.45 13.01 -17.51
C LEU A 120 9.69 13.14 -18.84
N GLU A 121 10.28 13.84 -19.82
CA GLU A 121 9.69 14.02 -21.16
C GLU A 121 10.06 12.90 -22.14
N ASP A 122 10.95 11.97 -21.77
CA ASP A 122 11.20 10.78 -22.56
C ASP A 122 9.93 9.93 -22.63
N LYS A 123 9.72 9.28 -23.77
CA LYS A 123 8.63 8.33 -23.94
C LYS A 123 8.98 7.00 -23.29
N ILE A 124 8.00 6.33 -22.71
CA ILE A 124 8.23 4.98 -22.19
C ILE A 124 8.70 4.01 -23.28
N ALA A 125 8.30 4.24 -24.54
CA ALA A 125 8.72 3.47 -25.71
C ALA A 125 10.21 3.63 -26.05
N ASP A 126 10.90 4.63 -25.53
CA ASP A 126 12.35 4.78 -25.70
C ASP A 126 13.13 3.72 -24.89
N TYR A 127 12.50 3.13 -23.88
CA TYR A 127 13.08 2.16 -22.95
C TYR A 127 12.49 0.76 -23.07
N LEU A 128 11.18 0.65 -23.27
CA LEU A 128 10.44 -0.61 -23.35
C LEU A 128 10.05 -0.91 -24.81
N GLN A 129 9.95 -2.19 -25.15
CA GLN A 129 9.63 -2.65 -26.51
C GLN A 129 8.71 -3.87 -26.48
N GLY A 130 8.21 -4.25 -27.67
CA GLY A 130 7.39 -5.43 -27.88
C GLY A 130 5.95 -5.24 -27.42
N ASP A 131 5.30 -6.31 -27.02
CA ASP A 131 3.86 -6.36 -26.77
C ASP A 131 3.34 -5.26 -25.82
N VAL A 132 4.13 -4.87 -24.84
CA VAL A 132 3.75 -3.83 -23.87
C VAL A 132 3.64 -2.43 -24.51
N ILE A 133 4.38 -2.19 -25.57
CA ILE A 133 4.29 -0.94 -26.35
C ILE A 133 3.32 -1.11 -27.52
N ASP A 134 3.39 -2.23 -28.23
CA ASP A 134 2.63 -2.44 -29.46
C ASP A 134 1.13 -2.69 -29.22
N LYS A 135 0.75 -3.23 -28.06
CA LYS A 135 -0.62 -3.66 -27.75
C LYS A 135 -1.35 -2.82 -26.71
N ILE A 136 -0.66 -1.90 -26.02
CA ILE A 136 -1.28 -0.96 -25.06
C ILE A 136 -1.41 0.41 -25.74
N GLU A 137 -2.64 0.82 -26.02
CA GLU A 137 -2.92 2.13 -26.63
C GLU A 137 -2.31 3.26 -25.79
N ASN A 138 -1.66 4.21 -26.40
CA ASN A 138 -0.88 5.31 -25.86
C ASN A 138 0.51 4.94 -25.27
N ALA A 139 0.89 3.68 -25.14
CA ALA A 139 2.20 3.33 -24.58
C ALA A 139 3.36 3.82 -25.51
N ASP A 140 3.13 3.92 -26.81
CA ASP A 140 4.08 4.43 -27.79
C ASP A 140 4.25 5.98 -27.76
N LYS A 141 3.32 6.68 -27.11
CA LYS A 141 3.23 8.14 -27.11
C LYS A 141 3.50 8.75 -25.74
N ALA A 142 3.05 8.06 -24.66
CA ALA A 142 3.07 8.59 -23.31
C ALA A 142 4.49 8.84 -22.80
N THR A 143 4.69 10.01 -22.19
CA THR A 143 5.93 10.33 -21.48
C THR A 143 5.95 9.71 -20.08
N ILE A 144 7.15 9.60 -19.51
CA ILE A 144 7.35 9.12 -18.13
C ILE A 144 6.57 10.01 -17.16
N ARG A 145 6.59 11.36 -17.35
CA ARG A 145 5.77 12.32 -16.59
C ARG A 145 4.29 11.94 -16.61
N GLN A 146 3.76 11.66 -17.80
CA GLN A 146 2.34 11.35 -17.97
C GLN A 146 1.93 10.03 -17.32
N LEU A 147 2.84 9.06 -17.26
CA LEU A 147 2.60 7.81 -16.49
C LEU A 147 2.57 8.09 -14.99
N LEU A 148 3.55 8.82 -14.47
CA LEU A 148 3.63 9.20 -13.05
C LEU A 148 2.41 10.02 -12.59
N GLN A 149 1.91 10.92 -13.45
CA GLN A 149 0.81 11.85 -13.17
C GLN A 149 -0.57 11.26 -13.49
N HIS A 150 -0.65 9.99 -13.94
CA HIS A 150 -1.91 9.39 -14.41
C HIS A 150 -2.58 10.13 -15.59
N SER A 151 -1.79 10.87 -16.38
CA SER A 151 -2.28 11.66 -17.53
C SER A 151 -1.94 11.02 -18.89
N SER A 152 -1.52 9.75 -18.90
CA SER A 152 -1.22 9.00 -20.13
C SER A 152 -2.46 8.54 -20.91
N GLY A 153 -3.63 8.54 -20.29
CA GLY A 153 -4.86 7.97 -20.85
C GLY A 153 -4.86 6.44 -20.95
N ILE A 154 -3.79 5.75 -20.58
CA ILE A 154 -3.67 4.29 -20.65
C ILE A 154 -4.74 3.61 -19.80
N TYR A 155 -5.44 2.64 -20.42
CA TYR A 155 -6.48 1.86 -19.77
C TYR A 155 -5.99 1.15 -18.50
N ASN A 156 -6.73 1.28 -17.42
CA ASN A 156 -6.42 0.62 -16.15
C ASN A 156 -6.85 -0.86 -16.19
N TYR A 157 -5.92 -1.80 -16.13
CA TYR A 157 -6.17 -3.24 -16.23
C TYR A 157 -7.19 -3.76 -15.19
N ILE A 158 -7.25 -3.14 -13.98
CA ILE A 158 -8.19 -3.50 -12.91
C ILE A 158 -9.65 -3.32 -13.36
N GLN A 159 -9.93 -2.37 -14.27
CA GLN A 159 -11.28 -2.13 -14.79
C GLN A 159 -11.74 -3.20 -15.79
N ASN A 160 -10.88 -4.15 -16.15
CA ASN A 160 -11.24 -5.22 -17.09
C ASN A 160 -12.05 -6.31 -16.36
N LEU A 161 -13.31 -6.48 -16.75
CA LEU A 161 -14.22 -7.48 -16.15
C LEU A 161 -13.67 -8.91 -16.22
N LYS A 162 -12.91 -9.26 -17.28
CA LYS A 162 -12.27 -10.58 -17.38
C LYS A 162 -11.18 -10.74 -16.32
N PHE A 163 -10.44 -9.67 -16.03
CA PHE A 163 -9.45 -9.67 -14.94
C PHE A 163 -10.15 -9.84 -13.59
N GLN A 164 -11.16 -9.01 -13.32
CA GLN A 164 -11.90 -9.08 -12.05
C GLN A 164 -12.48 -10.49 -11.82
N THR A 165 -13.08 -11.09 -12.86
CA THR A 165 -13.59 -12.46 -12.79
C THR A 165 -12.47 -13.48 -12.54
N ALA A 166 -11.34 -13.36 -13.22
CA ALA A 166 -10.22 -14.30 -13.06
C ALA A 166 -9.61 -14.21 -11.67
N SER A 167 -9.45 -12.98 -11.14
CA SER A 167 -8.93 -12.72 -9.80
C SER A 167 -9.84 -13.29 -8.70
N LEU A 168 -11.16 -13.13 -8.83
CA LEU A 168 -12.13 -13.67 -7.88
C LEU A 168 -12.26 -15.20 -7.93
N ASN A 169 -12.01 -15.83 -9.09
CA ASN A 169 -12.08 -17.28 -9.24
C ASN A 169 -10.84 -18.01 -8.74
N ASP A 170 -9.73 -17.33 -8.56
CA ASP A 170 -8.49 -17.91 -8.06
C ASP A 170 -7.78 -16.89 -7.15
N LEU A 171 -8.18 -16.87 -5.89
CA LEU A 171 -7.72 -15.91 -4.88
C LEU A 171 -6.27 -16.13 -4.45
N ILE A 172 -5.67 -17.26 -4.80
CA ILE A 172 -4.27 -17.57 -4.43
C ILE A 172 -3.31 -17.52 -5.63
N ARG A 173 -3.81 -17.11 -6.80
CA ARG A 173 -3.00 -17.01 -8.00
C ARG A 173 -1.97 -15.89 -7.88
N GLU A 174 -0.72 -16.20 -8.16
CA GLU A 174 0.31 -15.20 -8.36
C GLU A 174 0.17 -14.52 -9.73
N TRP A 175 0.09 -13.19 -9.72
CA TRP A 175 -0.04 -12.37 -10.91
C TRP A 175 1.30 -11.69 -11.20
N LYS A 176 1.92 -12.03 -12.33
CA LYS A 176 3.15 -11.38 -12.79
C LYS A 176 2.82 -10.17 -13.69
N PRO A 177 3.73 -9.21 -13.86
CA PRO A 177 3.49 -8.02 -14.70
C PRO A 177 2.90 -8.35 -16.07
N ASP A 178 3.47 -9.33 -16.77
CA ASP A 178 3.00 -9.76 -18.10
C ASP A 178 1.57 -10.33 -18.10
N ASP A 179 1.16 -10.97 -17.01
CA ASP A 179 -0.21 -11.50 -16.89
C ASP A 179 -1.22 -10.37 -16.75
N LEU A 180 -0.88 -9.35 -15.98
CA LEU A 180 -1.74 -8.19 -15.73
C LEU A 180 -1.83 -7.29 -16.96
N LEU A 181 -0.71 -7.00 -17.62
CA LEU A 181 -0.66 -6.13 -18.79
C LEU A 181 -1.50 -6.65 -19.95
N LYS A 182 -1.65 -7.98 -20.10
CA LYS A 182 -2.55 -8.59 -21.11
C LYS A 182 -4.01 -8.12 -20.98
N TYR A 183 -4.45 -7.72 -19.80
CA TYR A 183 -5.80 -7.19 -19.61
C TYR A 183 -5.96 -5.73 -20.04
N ALA A 184 -4.85 -5.04 -20.31
CA ALA A 184 -4.84 -3.73 -20.95
C ALA A 184 -4.63 -3.80 -22.47
N TYR A 185 -4.20 -4.95 -23.02
CA TYR A 185 -3.95 -5.11 -24.47
C TYR A 185 -5.22 -4.86 -25.29
N HIS A 186 -5.08 -4.07 -26.34
CA HIS A 186 -6.14 -3.69 -27.29
C HIS A 186 -7.36 -3.05 -26.61
N LYS A 187 -7.16 -2.47 -25.43
CA LYS A 187 -8.18 -1.65 -24.77
C LYS A 187 -8.02 -0.21 -25.23
N LYS A 188 -9.17 0.43 -25.52
CA LYS A 188 -9.18 1.84 -25.87
C LYS A 188 -8.67 2.68 -24.70
N ALA A 189 -7.76 3.59 -24.99
CA ALA A 189 -7.32 4.60 -24.04
C ALA A 189 -8.51 5.49 -23.60
N TYR A 190 -8.42 6.06 -22.43
CA TYR A 190 -9.46 6.94 -21.91
C TYR A 190 -9.49 8.29 -22.65
N PHE A 191 -8.30 8.82 -23.01
CA PHE A 191 -8.07 10.09 -23.71
C PHE A 191 -6.65 10.10 -24.29
N GLU A 192 -6.30 11.08 -25.10
CA GLU A 192 -4.93 11.26 -25.61
C GLU A 192 -3.96 11.69 -24.49
N PRO A 193 -2.68 11.29 -24.55
CA PRO A 193 -1.70 11.62 -23.51
C PRO A 193 -1.64 13.13 -23.21
N GLY A 194 -1.81 13.49 -21.95
CA GLY A 194 -1.79 14.86 -21.48
C GLY A 194 -3.12 15.60 -21.55
N GLU A 195 -4.16 15.04 -22.15
CA GLU A 195 -5.47 15.70 -22.27
C GLU A 195 -6.16 15.84 -20.91
N ASP A 196 -6.21 14.77 -20.13
CA ASP A 196 -6.88 14.72 -18.83
C ASP A 196 -6.03 13.87 -17.83
N VAL A 197 -6.57 13.58 -16.65
CA VAL A 197 -6.02 12.64 -15.68
C VAL A 197 -7.04 11.59 -15.29
N ARG A 198 -6.60 10.34 -15.25
CA ARG A 198 -7.38 9.21 -14.75
C ARG A 198 -6.47 8.13 -14.19
N TYR A 199 -6.70 7.77 -12.96
CA TYR A 199 -5.89 6.77 -12.25
C TYR A 199 -5.74 5.47 -13.04
N SER A 200 -4.49 5.03 -13.26
CA SER A 200 -4.17 3.80 -13.99
C SER A 200 -3.00 3.06 -13.35
N ASN A 201 -3.28 1.89 -12.81
CA ASN A 201 -2.26 0.98 -12.31
C ASN A 201 -1.36 0.46 -13.43
N THR A 202 -1.89 0.31 -14.65
CA THR A 202 -1.11 -0.12 -15.84
C THR A 202 0.12 0.76 -16.05
N GLY A 203 -0.02 2.08 -15.89
CA GLY A 203 1.10 3.01 -16.00
C GLY A 203 2.22 2.74 -15.00
N TYR A 204 1.86 2.36 -13.76
CA TYR A 204 2.84 2.07 -12.71
C TYR A 204 3.50 0.70 -12.86
N ILE A 205 2.83 -0.28 -13.47
CA ILE A 205 3.51 -1.51 -13.91
C ILE A 205 4.59 -1.18 -14.94
N LEU A 206 4.27 -0.32 -15.94
CA LEU A 206 5.26 0.11 -16.95
C LEU A 206 6.43 0.88 -16.32
N LEU A 207 6.18 1.72 -15.30
CA LEU A 207 7.25 2.42 -14.55
C LEU A 207 8.13 1.44 -13.76
N GLY A 208 7.57 0.37 -13.18
CA GLY A 208 8.36 -0.70 -12.57
C GLY A 208 9.29 -1.37 -13.57
N LEU A 209 8.77 -1.74 -14.74
CA LEU A 209 9.57 -2.32 -15.84
C LEU A 209 10.64 -1.33 -16.38
N LEU A 210 10.34 -0.03 -16.38
CA LEU A 210 11.32 1.02 -16.72
C LEU A 210 12.49 1.03 -15.73
N ILE A 211 12.18 1.01 -14.42
CA ILE A 211 13.21 0.98 -13.37
C ILE A 211 14.11 -0.24 -13.54
N GLU A 212 13.51 -1.42 -13.75
CA GLU A 212 14.25 -2.67 -14.00
C GLU A 212 15.12 -2.60 -15.25
N LYS A 213 14.60 -2.00 -16.31
CA LYS A 213 15.34 -1.83 -17.58
C LYS A 213 16.57 -0.95 -17.42
N ILE A 214 16.47 0.12 -16.65
CA ILE A 214 17.57 1.08 -16.42
C ILE A 214 18.60 0.52 -15.44
N GLU A 215 18.15 -0.10 -14.35
CA GLU A 215 19.02 -0.55 -13.27
C GLU A 215 19.54 -1.98 -13.43
N GLY A 216 18.93 -2.78 -14.33
CA GLY A 216 19.35 -4.17 -14.61
C GLY A 216 19.07 -5.14 -13.46
N LYS A 217 18.17 -4.80 -12.56
CA LYS A 217 17.77 -5.59 -11.38
C LYS A 217 16.29 -5.34 -11.04
N PRO A 218 15.64 -6.21 -10.23
CA PRO A 218 14.27 -6.02 -9.83
C PRO A 218 14.03 -4.64 -9.20
N PHE A 219 12.91 -3.98 -9.53
CA PHE A 219 12.61 -2.61 -9.08
C PHE A 219 12.56 -2.51 -7.55
N TYR A 220 12.08 -3.52 -6.85
CA TYR A 220 12.03 -3.51 -5.38
C TYR A 220 13.45 -3.53 -4.74
N LYS A 221 14.44 -4.14 -5.40
CA LYS A 221 15.85 -4.02 -4.96
C LYS A 221 16.41 -2.62 -5.19
N VAL A 222 15.88 -1.90 -6.17
CA VAL A 222 16.21 -0.48 -6.36
C VAL A 222 15.59 0.38 -5.24
N PHE A 223 14.37 0.06 -4.80
CA PHE A 223 13.74 0.72 -3.65
C PHE A 223 14.54 0.51 -2.37
N GLU A 224 14.99 -0.73 -2.09
CA GLU A 224 15.86 -1.02 -0.95
C GLU A 224 17.10 -0.13 -0.95
N GLU A 225 17.89 -0.16 -2.01
CA GLU A 225 19.14 0.57 -2.09
C GLU A 225 18.98 2.09 -2.09
N LYS A 226 17.95 2.61 -2.76
CA LYS A 226 17.79 4.06 -2.96
C LYS A 226 16.90 4.72 -1.92
N ILE A 227 16.07 3.96 -1.20
CA ILE A 227 15.07 4.51 -0.27
C ILE A 227 15.14 3.82 1.09
N PHE A 228 14.96 2.47 1.17
CA PHE A 228 14.81 1.79 2.46
C PHE A 228 16.09 1.87 3.29
N ASP A 229 17.21 1.42 2.75
CA ASP A 229 18.51 1.42 3.44
C ASP A 229 18.93 2.83 3.89
N PRO A 230 18.88 3.85 3.00
CA PRO A 230 19.28 5.22 3.39
C PRO A 230 18.39 5.83 4.49
N LEU A 231 17.13 5.41 4.61
CA LEU A 231 16.18 5.93 5.60
C LEU A 231 16.05 5.06 6.84
N GLY A 232 16.67 3.86 6.86
CA GLY A 232 16.51 2.88 7.93
C GLY A 232 15.08 2.36 8.04
N MET A 233 14.43 2.07 6.91
CA MET A 233 13.08 1.50 6.84
C MET A 233 13.14 -0.02 7.04
N ASP A 234 13.63 -0.46 8.20
CA ASP A 234 13.98 -1.84 8.48
C ASP A 234 12.75 -2.79 8.56
N MET A 235 11.55 -2.22 8.69
CA MET A 235 10.28 -2.97 8.74
C MET A 235 9.52 -2.91 7.40
N THR A 236 10.18 -2.45 6.34
CA THR A 236 9.59 -2.32 5.00
C THR A 236 10.20 -3.35 4.06
N SER A 237 9.34 -4.08 3.34
CA SER A 237 9.74 -5.10 2.37
C SER A 237 8.76 -5.13 1.19
N PHE A 238 9.03 -6.01 0.23
CA PHE A 238 8.17 -6.11 -0.95
C PHE A 238 7.59 -7.52 -1.09
N ALA A 239 6.29 -7.63 -1.37
CA ALA A 239 5.57 -8.89 -1.46
C ALA A 239 6.11 -9.85 -2.53
N ALA A 240 6.85 -9.34 -3.54
CA ALA A 240 7.52 -10.18 -4.54
C ALA A 240 8.65 -11.04 -3.94
N GLU A 241 9.20 -10.68 -2.79
CA GLU A 241 10.21 -11.47 -2.08
C GLU A 241 9.57 -12.50 -1.17
N ASP A 242 8.64 -12.04 -0.33
CA ASP A 242 7.79 -12.86 0.51
C ASP A 242 6.44 -12.15 0.68
N HIS A 243 5.37 -12.73 0.15
CA HIS A 243 4.05 -12.13 0.20
C HIS A 243 3.32 -12.32 1.54
N VAL A 244 3.82 -13.19 2.40
CA VAL A 244 3.34 -13.39 3.77
C VAL A 244 4.54 -13.51 4.71
N PRO A 245 5.34 -12.42 4.84
CA PRO A 245 6.52 -12.44 5.69
C PRO A 245 6.16 -12.64 7.16
N ASP A 246 7.11 -13.17 7.91
CA ASP A 246 6.99 -13.29 9.35
C ASP A 246 6.65 -11.92 9.97
N GLY A 247 5.62 -11.89 10.80
CA GLY A 247 5.18 -10.67 11.49
C GLY A 247 4.14 -9.83 10.76
N ILE A 248 3.76 -10.17 9.52
CA ILE A 248 2.60 -9.52 8.88
C ILE A 248 1.33 -9.86 9.65
N VAL A 249 0.54 -8.85 9.99
CA VAL A 249 -0.75 -9.07 10.65
C VAL A 249 -1.74 -9.78 9.72
N ARG A 250 -2.67 -10.52 10.27
CA ARG A 250 -3.72 -11.19 9.49
C ARG A 250 -4.64 -10.16 8.84
N GLY A 251 -4.95 -10.35 7.56
CA GLY A 251 -5.85 -9.51 6.80
C GLY A 251 -7.29 -10.05 6.82
N TYR A 252 -8.26 -9.15 6.79
CA TYR A 252 -9.68 -9.50 6.89
C TYR A 252 -10.52 -8.68 5.92
N ILE A 253 -11.54 -9.29 5.33
CA ILE A 253 -12.49 -8.61 4.43
C ILE A 253 -13.93 -8.74 4.95
N ASP A 254 -14.68 -7.65 4.90
CA ASP A 254 -16.14 -7.65 5.13
C ASP A 254 -16.88 -7.87 3.80
N LEU A 255 -16.74 -9.08 3.25
CA LEU A 255 -17.27 -9.44 1.93
C LEU A 255 -18.78 -9.23 1.80
N TYR A 256 -19.53 -9.41 2.87
CA TYR A 256 -20.99 -9.36 2.88
C TYR A 256 -21.55 -8.06 3.48
N SER A 257 -20.73 -7.07 3.74
CA SER A 257 -21.13 -5.78 4.33
C SER A 257 -21.97 -5.92 5.62
N ASN A 258 -21.60 -6.86 6.47
CA ASN A 258 -22.28 -7.14 7.74
C ASN A 258 -21.37 -7.18 8.97
N LEU A 259 -20.10 -6.78 8.79
CA LEU A 259 -19.02 -6.80 9.79
C LEU A 259 -18.65 -8.21 10.28
N GLN A 260 -19.07 -9.27 9.57
CA GLN A 260 -18.59 -10.64 9.77
C GLN A 260 -17.44 -10.88 8.78
N VAL A 261 -16.23 -10.68 9.28
CA VAL A 261 -15.04 -10.69 8.44
C VAL A 261 -14.57 -12.10 8.09
N ILE A 262 -13.96 -12.22 6.91
CA ILE A 262 -13.30 -13.44 6.41
C ILE A 262 -11.80 -13.16 6.37
N GLU A 263 -10.99 -14.08 6.89
CA GLU A 263 -9.54 -13.96 6.80
C GLU A 263 -9.08 -14.06 5.33
N SER A 264 -8.25 -13.11 4.92
CA SER A 264 -7.74 -12.96 3.56
C SER A 264 -6.21 -12.90 3.47
N THR A 265 -5.51 -13.21 4.54
CA THR A 265 -4.04 -13.08 4.64
C THR A 265 -3.32 -13.75 3.47
N TYR A 266 -3.78 -14.93 3.07
CA TYR A 266 -3.20 -15.73 1.99
C TYR A 266 -3.82 -15.47 0.62
N PHE A 267 -4.74 -14.52 0.49
CA PHE A 267 -5.24 -14.13 -0.82
C PHE A 267 -4.16 -13.36 -1.54
N SER A 268 -3.81 -13.82 -2.74
CA SER A 268 -2.82 -13.15 -3.58
C SER A 268 -3.39 -11.83 -4.09
N GLY A 269 -2.77 -10.74 -3.68
CA GLY A 269 -2.99 -9.47 -4.34
C GLY A 269 -2.50 -9.55 -5.79
N TRP A 270 -3.23 -8.94 -6.68
CA TRP A 270 -2.83 -8.87 -8.09
C TRP A 270 -1.57 -8.02 -8.31
N ASP A 271 -1.22 -7.18 -7.35
CA ASP A 271 -0.15 -6.18 -7.43
C ASP A 271 1.13 -6.56 -6.64
N TYR A 272 1.22 -7.81 -6.12
CA TYR A 272 2.36 -8.23 -5.29
C TYR A 272 3.71 -8.23 -6.01
N TYR A 273 3.70 -8.33 -7.33
CA TYR A 273 4.90 -8.40 -8.16
C TYR A 273 5.11 -7.15 -9.03
N THR A 274 4.41 -6.07 -8.72
CA THR A 274 4.37 -4.87 -9.57
C THR A 274 4.54 -3.59 -8.74
N ALA A 275 5.09 -2.56 -9.35
CA ALA A 275 5.40 -1.28 -8.70
C ALA A 275 4.16 -0.37 -8.47
N ASP A 276 2.95 -0.88 -8.68
CA ASP A 276 1.68 -0.21 -8.41
C ASP A 276 1.02 -0.62 -7.08
N GLY A 277 1.53 -1.70 -6.44
CA GLY A 277 1.07 -2.23 -5.14
C GLY A 277 2.21 -2.90 -4.37
N GLY A 278 2.02 -4.07 -3.81
CA GLY A 278 3.04 -5.00 -3.33
C GLY A 278 3.92 -4.58 -2.15
N LEU A 279 3.83 -3.35 -1.66
CA LEU A 279 4.62 -2.89 -0.52
C LEU A 279 4.03 -3.42 0.79
N ILE A 280 4.92 -3.90 1.68
CA ILE A 280 4.62 -4.29 3.05
C ILE A 280 5.40 -3.35 3.96
N SER A 281 4.73 -2.66 4.88
CA SER A 281 5.36 -1.66 5.74
C SER A 281 4.53 -1.42 7.00
N ASN A 282 4.94 -0.47 7.79
CA ASN A 282 4.20 0.03 8.95
C ASN A 282 4.10 1.56 8.94
N PRO A 283 3.21 2.16 9.74
CA PRO A 283 3.05 3.61 9.77
C PRO A 283 4.31 4.39 10.21
N TYR A 284 5.22 3.79 10.94
CA TYR A 284 6.45 4.46 11.37
C TYR A 284 7.41 4.70 10.18
N ASP A 285 7.72 3.63 9.44
CA ASP A 285 8.60 3.72 8.26
C ASP A 285 8.01 4.64 7.19
N LEU A 286 6.70 4.48 6.90
CA LEU A 286 6.02 5.34 5.93
C LEU A 286 5.97 6.81 6.35
N ASN A 287 5.81 7.11 7.64
CA ASN A 287 5.88 8.47 8.17
C ASN A 287 7.29 9.05 7.99
N GLY A 288 8.31 8.26 8.31
CA GLY A 288 9.72 8.62 8.09
C GLY A 288 10.01 8.92 6.62
N PHE A 289 9.57 8.04 5.72
CA PHE A 289 9.70 8.23 4.29
C PHE A 289 9.02 9.51 3.81
N PHE A 290 7.75 9.73 4.18
CA PHE A 290 7.01 10.89 3.70
C PHE A 290 7.63 12.21 4.16
N ARG A 291 8.04 12.28 5.42
CA ARG A 291 8.74 13.45 5.97
C ARG A 291 10.11 13.69 5.30
N ALA A 292 10.86 12.63 5.07
CA ALA A 292 12.15 12.72 4.39
C ALA A 292 11.98 13.18 2.93
N LEU A 293 10.93 12.71 2.24
CA LEU A 293 10.59 13.14 0.89
C LEU A 293 10.25 14.64 0.85
N MET A 294 9.30 15.07 1.68
CA MET A 294 8.89 16.48 1.74
C MET A 294 9.98 17.41 2.28
N GLY A 295 10.89 16.89 3.10
CA GLY A 295 12.06 17.60 3.61
C GLY A 295 13.24 17.65 2.65
N GLY A 296 13.12 17.13 1.41
CA GLY A 296 14.20 17.17 0.42
C GLY A 296 15.41 16.29 0.75
N GLN A 297 15.22 15.25 1.59
CA GLN A 297 16.32 14.35 2.01
C GLN A 297 16.54 13.20 1.03
N ILE A 298 15.54 12.90 0.17
CA ILE A 298 15.58 11.78 -0.77
C ILE A 298 15.82 12.26 -2.19
N ILE A 299 15.11 13.28 -2.62
CA ILE A 299 15.22 13.96 -3.91
C ILE A 299 15.49 15.44 -3.67
N ASN A 300 16.15 16.11 -4.62
CA ASN A 300 16.43 17.54 -4.52
C ASN A 300 15.17 18.41 -4.71
N SER A 301 15.28 19.70 -4.43
CA SER A 301 14.16 20.63 -4.50
C SER A 301 13.53 20.72 -5.89
N ASN A 302 14.33 20.66 -6.97
CA ASN A 302 13.79 20.73 -8.32
C ASN A 302 12.95 19.48 -8.64
N SER A 303 13.41 18.30 -8.24
CA SER A 303 12.66 17.05 -8.39
C SER A 303 11.40 17.03 -7.53
N LEU A 304 11.45 17.61 -6.34
CA LEU A 304 10.28 17.77 -5.49
C LEU A 304 9.26 18.74 -6.11
N ASP A 305 9.70 19.86 -6.68
CA ASP A 305 8.84 20.80 -7.39
C ASP A 305 8.16 20.12 -8.61
N GLU A 306 8.91 19.28 -9.34
CA GLU A 306 8.33 18.46 -10.42
C GLU A 306 7.27 17.48 -9.88
N MET A 307 7.54 16.81 -8.75
CA MET A 307 6.59 15.90 -8.12
C MET A 307 5.28 16.59 -7.72
N LEU A 308 5.38 17.83 -7.29
CA LEU A 308 4.26 18.66 -6.83
C LEU A 308 3.63 19.51 -7.95
N THR A 309 3.91 19.20 -9.22
CA THR A 309 3.20 19.82 -10.35
C THR A 309 1.83 19.20 -10.52
N TRP A 310 0.79 19.96 -10.18
CA TRP A 310 -0.58 19.45 -10.09
C TRP A 310 -1.34 19.52 -11.41
N LYS A 311 -2.12 18.48 -11.70
CA LYS A 311 -3.13 18.46 -12.76
C LYS A 311 -4.47 18.05 -12.17
N THR A 312 -5.51 18.83 -12.49
CA THR A 312 -6.87 18.59 -12.00
C THR A 312 -7.64 17.76 -13.04
N PRO A 313 -8.39 16.72 -12.64
CA PRO A 313 -9.31 16.01 -13.51
C PRO A 313 -10.36 16.94 -14.12
N GLY A 314 -10.76 16.66 -15.36
CA GLY A 314 -11.88 17.37 -15.99
C GLY A 314 -13.24 17.06 -15.35
N ASP A 315 -13.35 15.88 -14.68
CA ASP A 315 -14.56 15.43 -13.99
C ASP A 315 -14.20 15.11 -12.53
N LEU A 316 -14.75 15.89 -11.59
CA LEU A 316 -14.50 15.76 -10.16
C LEU A 316 -15.60 14.92 -9.52
N ASP A 317 -15.25 14.10 -8.54
CA ASP A 317 -16.19 13.30 -7.75
C ASP A 317 -16.89 14.22 -6.72
N PRO A 318 -18.21 14.45 -6.81
CA PRO A 318 -18.90 15.33 -5.89
C PRO A 318 -19.01 14.77 -4.46
N ASP A 319 -18.74 13.48 -4.27
CA ASP A 319 -18.84 12.78 -2.99
C ASP A 319 -17.48 12.59 -2.30
N PHE A 320 -16.42 13.20 -2.88
CA PHE A 320 -15.07 13.14 -2.33
C PHE A 320 -14.34 14.49 -2.48
N TYR A 321 -13.14 14.60 -1.90
CA TYR A 321 -12.33 15.81 -2.07
C TYR A 321 -11.99 16.08 -3.53
N ASP A 322 -11.79 17.33 -3.88
CA ASP A 322 -11.17 17.72 -5.13
C ASP A 322 -9.71 17.21 -5.14
N ILE A 323 -9.48 16.13 -5.90
CA ILE A 323 -8.16 15.51 -5.99
C ILE A 323 -7.39 16.12 -7.16
N HIS A 324 -6.18 16.61 -6.88
CA HIS A 324 -5.23 17.04 -7.91
C HIS A 324 -4.07 16.06 -7.96
N PHE A 325 -3.69 15.67 -9.17
CA PHE A 325 -2.69 14.64 -9.43
C PHE A 325 -1.30 15.24 -9.61
N GLY A 326 -0.34 14.89 -8.74
CA GLY A 326 1.09 15.10 -8.92
C GLY A 326 1.76 13.83 -9.45
N LEU A 327 3.08 13.75 -9.35
CA LEU A 327 3.83 12.57 -9.78
C LEU A 327 3.84 11.54 -8.63
N GLY A 328 2.88 10.62 -8.65
CA GLY A 328 2.72 9.58 -7.62
C GLY A 328 2.21 10.07 -6.27
N ILE A 329 1.64 11.25 -6.21
CA ILE A 329 1.11 11.90 -5.01
C ILE A 329 -0.14 12.69 -5.37
N PHE A 330 -1.05 12.83 -4.43
CA PHE A 330 -2.25 13.66 -4.59
C PHE A 330 -2.20 14.89 -3.68
N LYS A 331 -2.82 15.96 -4.16
CA LYS A 331 -3.20 17.11 -3.33
C LYS A 331 -4.71 17.10 -3.17
N ILE A 332 -5.17 17.32 -1.95
CA ILE A 332 -6.59 17.48 -1.62
C ILE A 332 -6.79 18.77 -0.81
N ASP A 333 -7.93 19.40 -0.99
CA ASP A 333 -8.38 20.51 -0.17
C ASP A 333 -9.32 19.98 0.91
N THR A 334 -8.93 20.14 2.18
CA THR A 334 -9.69 19.61 3.32
C THR A 334 -10.12 20.74 4.26
N PRO A 335 -11.09 20.51 5.17
CA PRO A 335 -11.43 21.50 6.20
C PRO A 335 -10.23 21.95 7.04
N GLU A 336 -9.23 21.07 7.21
CA GLU A 336 -8.01 21.32 8.01
C GLU A 336 -6.88 21.99 7.20
N GLY A 337 -7.13 22.28 5.92
CA GLY A 337 -6.15 22.87 5.01
C GLY A 337 -5.77 21.96 3.85
N ILE A 338 -4.79 22.42 3.06
CA ILE A 338 -4.24 21.62 1.95
C ILE A 338 -3.48 20.42 2.54
N ALA A 339 -3.75 19.23 2.00
CA ALA A 339 -3.00 18.03 2.35
C ALA A 339 -2.44 17.35 1.10
N TYR A 340 -1.25 16.79 1.21
CA TYR A 340 -0.66 15.88 0.23
C TYR A 340 -0.86 14.46 0.73
N MET A 341 -1.23 13.54 -0.15
CA MET A 341 -1.54 12.18 0.30
C MET A 341 -1.31 11.11 -0.77
N HIS A 342 -1.28 9.87 -0.32
CA HIS A 342 -1.61 8.71 -1.13
C HIS A 342 -2.17 7.62 -0.22
N SER A 343 -3.29 7.03 -0.63
CA SER A 343 -3.85 5.86 0.02
C SER A 343 -3.48 4.57 -0.71
N GLY A 344 -3.63 3.46 -0.05
CA GLY A 344 -3.41 2.15 -0.63
C GLY A 344 -4.42 1.13 -0.14
N ASP A 345 -5.02 0.43 -1.09
CA ASP A 345 -5.97 -0.65 -0.87
C ASP A 345 -5.34 -1.96 -1.31
N ALA A 346 -5.38 -2.95 -0.46
CA ALA A 346 -5.00 -4.33 -0.75
C ALA A 346 -6.03 -5.27 -0.11
N ILE A 347 -6.18 -6.50 -0.61
CA ILE A 347 -7.19 -7.41 -0.10
C ILE A 347 -6.98 -7.66 1.40
N GLY A 348 -7.91 -7.18 2.22
CA GLY A 348 -7.86 -7.28 3.68
C GLY A 348 -7.04 -6.22 4.39
N TYR A 349 -6.57 -5.18 3.67
CA TYR A 349 -5.75 -4.12 4.25
C TYR A 349 -6.03 -2.78 3.58
N TYR A 350 -5.86 -1.70 4.32
CA TYR A 350 -5.88 -0.34 3.79
C TYR A 350 -4.84 0.50 4.55
N ALA A 351 -4.19 1.43 3.84
CA ALA A 351 -3.30 2.40 4.45
C ALA A 351 -3.49 3.78 3.84
N ASN A 352 -3.17 4.80 4.60
CA ASN A 352 -3.19 6.18 4.12
C ASN A 352 -2.02 6.96 4.70
N MET A 353 -1.40 7.77 3.87
CA MET A 353 -0.31 8.69 4.19
C MET A 353 -0.79 10.10 3.89
N ILE A 354 -0.77 11.00 4.88
CA ILE A 354 -1.26 12.38 4.78
C ILE A 354 -0.19 13.31 5.33
N PHE A 355 0.13 14.37 4.60
CA PHE A 355 1.08 15.40 4.98
C PHE A 355 0.47 16.79 4.79
N PHE A 356 0.53 17.61 5.81
CA PHE A 356 0.09 18.99 5.79
C PHE A 356 1.30 19.91 5.59
N PRO A 357 1.43 20.59 4.43
CA PRO A 357 2.61 21.41 4.15
C PRO A 357 2.70 22.67 5.02
N ASP A 358 1.61 23.15 5.61
CA ASP A 358 1.57 24.35 6.44
C ASP A 358 2.33 24.22 7.76
N ASP A 359 2.32 23.04 8.38
CA ASP A 359 2.94 22.78 9.68
C ASP A 359 3.74 21.47 9.74
N SER A 360 3.92 20.80 8.60
CA SER A 360 4.60 19.50 8.48
C SER A 360 3.97 18.37 9.30
N THR A 361 2.71 18.52 9.73
CA THR A 361 1.98 17.44 10.37
C THR A 361 1.88 16.26 9.40
N THR A 362 2.30 15.07 9.85
CA THR A 362 2.25 13.86 9.04
C THR A 362 1.46 12.79 9.77
N ILE A 363 0.44 12.26 9.11
CA ILE A 363 -0.42 11.21 9.63
C ILE A 363 -0.27 10.01 8.72
N VAL A 364 0.06 8.85 9.29
CA VAL A 364 0.01 7.58 8.57
C VAL A 364 -0.78 6.59 9.40
N TYR A 365 -1.77 5.95 8.81
CA TYR A 365 -2.48 4.86 9.46
C TYR A 365 -2.62 3.68 8.52
N ALA A 366 -2.66 2.49 9.12
CA ALA A 366 -2.85 1.25 8.40
C ALA A 366 -3.79 0.33 9.20
N VAL A 367 -4.68 -0.33 8.48
CA VAL A 367 -5.65 -1.27 9.05
C VAL A 367 -5.51 -2.63 8.39
N ASN A 368 -5.85 -3.67 9.12
CA ASN A 368 -5.85 -5.04 8.61
C ASN A 368 -7.26 -5.55 8.28
N SER A 369 -8.14 -4.65 7.91
CA SER A 369 -9.47 -5.02 7.41
C SER A 369 -10.03 -3.95 6.49
N ASN A 370 -10.74 -4.38 5.44
CA ASN A 370 -11.40 -3.48 4.49
C ASN A 370 -12.63 -4.14 3.84
N TYR A 371 -13.16 -3.45 2.85
CA TYR A 371 -14.39 -3.74 2.12
C TYR A 371 -15.66 -3.62 2.95
N GLY A 372 -16.79 -3.59 2.25
CA GLY A 372 -18.11 -3.58 2.83
C GLY A 372 -18.38 -2.39 3.75
N LYS A 373 -18.83 -2.65 4.97
CA LYS A 373 -19.10 -1.58 5.95
C LYS A 373 -17.84 -1.01 6.58
N ILE A 374 -16.73 -1.77 6.56
CA ILE A 374 -15.47 -1.32 7.18
C ILE A 374 -14.94 -0.08 6.47
N ASP A 375 -15.07 -0.01 5.14
CA ASP A 375 -14.59 1.14 4.36
C ASP A 375 -15.15 2.48 4.82
N ARG A 376 -16.37 2.48 5.40
CA ARG A 376 -16.98 3.69 5.97
C ARG A 376 -16.19 4.30 7.12
N PHE A 377 -15.35 3.50 7.79
CA PHE A 377 -14.61 3.92 8.97
C PHE A 377 -13.13 4.19 8.69
N VAL A 378 -12.68 3.91 7.45
CA VAL A 378 -11.25 3.96 7.13
C VAL A 378 -10.91 4.76 5.87
N SER A 379 -11.76 4.75 4.84
CA SER A 379 -11.41 5.26 3.50
C SER A 379 -12.36 6.32 2.93
N THR A 380 -13.52 6.54 3.54
CA THR A 380 -14.44 7.61 3.12
C THR A 380 -13.92 8.99 3.52
N GLN A 381 -14.44 10.03 2.86
CA GLN A 381 -14.14 11.41 3.23
C GLN A 381 -14.45 11.68 4.70
N GLU A 382 -15.64 11.27 5.18
CA GLU A 382 -16.05 11.44 6.59
C GLU A 382 -15.06 10.80 7.58
N ALA A 383 -14.56 9.59 7.25
CA ALA A 383 -13.56 8.91 8.09
C ALA A 383 -12.23 9.68 8.08
N MET A 384 -11.81 10.17 6.93
CA MET A 384 -10.57 10.95 6.80
C MET A 384 -10.69 12.30 7.49
N ASP A 385 -11.81 13.00 7.37
CA ASP A 385 -12.08 14.27 8.08
C ASP A 385 -12.00 14.06 9.59
N LYS A 386 -12.62 13.00 10.11
CA LYS A 386 -12.52 12.67 11.54
C LYS A 386 -11.08 12.44 12.00
N ILE A 387 -10.28 11.72 11.21
CA ILE A 387 -8.87 11.47 11.54
C ILE A 387 -8.07 12.77 11.50
N MET A 388 -8.20 13.56 10.42
CA MET A 388 -7.45 14.79 10.24
C MET A 388 -7.82 15.85 11.28
N SER A 389 -9.12 16.09 11.51
CA SER A 389 -9.59 17.05 12.53
C SER A 389 -9.09 16.64 13.93
N THR A 390 -9.21 15.36 14.29
CA THR A 390 -8.70 14.88 15.59
C THR A 390 -7.20 15.16 15.74
N VAL A 391 -6.40 15.08 14.70
CA VAL A 391 -4.95 15.33 14.78
C VAL A 391 -4.63 16.82 14.76
N LYS A 392 -5.37 17.62 14.00
CA LYS A 392 -5.09 19.07 13.82
C LYS A 392 -5.64 19.93 14.97
N GLU A 393 -6.67 19.49 15.69
CA GLU A 393 -7.15 20.15 16.93
C GLU A 393 -6.09 20.10 18.04
#